data_33a060548ebbf7940f5aef97d27ecf40
#
_entry.id   33a060548ebbf7940f5aef97d27ecf40
#
_cell.length_a   1.000
_cell.length_b   1.000
_cell.length_c   1.000
_cell.angle_alpha   90.00
_cell.angle_beta   90.00
_cell.angle_gamma   90.00
#
_symmetry.space_group_name_H-M   'P 1'
#
loop_
_entity.id
_entity.type
_entity.pdbx_description
1 polymer ?
#
loop_
_entity_poly.entity_id
_entity_poly.type
_entity_poly.pdbx_seq_one_letter_code
_entity_poly.pdbx_strand_id
1 'polypeptide(L)'
;MDSGRGEAPPDEAPVSLIDFPAEEIRAWQAAVALYAKDLARRDLLLNGEMETINGRLSEMEACADLQGKSSDACRAGLQRDLVEALDGAAPVYRAHWWTQQDRANREWIAQVAPMVRQMGVELSGQLADVYQRPWPTGRLRVDVVWYGGPYGAYTSLNPVHVTLSSHDARNQGIYGFEVLFHESSHALAGAVNETIAREFRQRDKPIPRDLWHALLFYTTGELVRRDLAYGTMTLTSLQGTDPSSYQPYAARFGLYSGAWDRFRGMLDLYWRPYLDGKVSFETAVARLASAL
;
A
#
# COMPACT_ATOMS: atom_id res chain seq x y z
N MET A 1 7.38 -8.94 -19.02
CA MET A 1 7.90 -7.79 -18.27
C MET A 1 7.13 -6.58 -18.75
N ASP A 2 5.96 -6.41 -18.29
CA ASP A 2 5.20 -5.15 -18.36
C ASP A 2 3.94 -5.36 -17.52
N SER A 3 4.15 -5.51 -16.22
CA SER A 3 3.08 -5.47 -15.23
C SER A 3 2.65 -4.02 -15.15
N GLY A 4 1.43 -3.74 -15.59
CA GLY A 4 0.77 -2.46 -15.68
C GLY A 4 1.39 -1.36 -14.82
N ARG A 5 2.30 -0.59 -15.40
CA ARG A 5 2.72 0.68 -14.84
C ARG A 5 1.46 1.52 -14.83
N GLY A 6 0.90 1.71 -13.63
CA GLY A 6 -0.02 2.79 -13.42
C GLY A 6 0.64 4.04 -14.02
N GLU A 7 -0.06 4.76 -14.87
CA GLU A 7 0.40 6.05 -15.34
C GLU A 7 0.86 6.85 -14.14
N ALA A 8 2.06 7.43 -14.24
CA ALA A 8 2.49 8.42 -13.27
C ALA A 8 1.35 9.43 -13.09
N PRO A 9 1.12 9.93 -11.87
CA PRO A 9 0.06 10.93 -11.66
C PRO A 9 0.18 12.02 -12.73
N PRO A 10 -0.96 12.54 -13.24
CA PRO A 10 -0.95 13.55 -14.28
C PRO A 10 0.01 14.65 -13.85
N ASP A 11 0.91 15.02 -14.76
CA ASP A 11 1.93 16.02 -14.56
C ASP A 11 1.38 17.24 -13.80
N GLU A 12 1.69 17.34 -12.51
CA GLU A 12 1.88 18.68 -11.97
C GLU A 12 3.01 19.26 -12.79
N ALA A 13 2.72 20.38 -13.48
CA ALA A 13 3.72 21.08 -14.27
C ALA A 13 4.99 21.17 -13.43
N PRO A 14 6.14 20.70 -13.94
CA PRO A 14 7.37 20.65 -13.15
C PRO A 14 7.56 22.02 -12.50
N VAL A 15 7.63 22.04 -11.17
CA VAL A 15 7.83 23.28 -10.43
C VAL A 15 9.09 23.91 -11.00
N SER A 16 8.93 25.07 -11.62
CA SER A 16 10.06 25.80 -12.19
C SER A 16 10.95 26.23 -11.04
N LEU A 17 12.15 25.68 -10.96
CA LEU A 17 13.15 26.09 -9.96
C LEU A 17 13.75 27.46 -10.26
N ILE A 18 13.32 28.15 -11.35
CA ILE A 18 13.90 29.40 -11.84
C ILE A 18 13.82 30.51 -10.80
N ASP A 19 12.78 30.50 -9.97
CA ASP A 19 12.53 31.54 -8.97
C ASP A 19 13.11 31.22 -7.58
N PHE A 20 13.80 30.07 -7.43
CA PHE A 20 14.35 29.66 -6.14
C PHE A 20 15.73 30.28 -5.91
N PRO A 21 16.10 30.57 -4.65
CA PRO A 21 17.47 30.95 -4.30
C PRO A 21 18.49 29.92 -4.82
N ALA A 22 19.63 30.39 -5.30
CA ALA A 22 20.65 29.51 -5.90
C ALA A 22 21.15 28.40 -4.95
N GLU A 23 21.14 28.65 -3.65
CA GLU A 23 21.52 27.70 -2.61
C GLU A 23 20.45 26.59 -2.47
N GLU A 24 19.17 26.93 -2.54
CA GLU A 24 18.08 25.96 -2.52
C GLU A 24 18.09 25.07 -3.77
N ILE A 25 18.32 25.67 -4.94
CA ILE A 25 18.49 24.93 -6.20
C ILE A 25 19.61 23.91 -6.05
N ARG A 26 20.77 24.30 -5.54
CA ARG A 26 21.92 23.40 -5.37
C ARG A 26 21.61 22.26 -4.40
N ALA A 27 20.97 22.55 -3.26
CA ALA A 27 20.62 21.54 -2.25
C ALA A 27 19.61 20.52 -2.83
N TRP A 28 18.59 21.00 -3.52
CA TRP A 28 17.60 20.15 -4.17
C TRP A 28 18.22 19.29 -5.28
N GLN A 29 19.03 19.89 -6.16
CA GLN A 29 19.71 19.18 -7.23
C GLN A 29 20.69 18.11 -6.72
N ALA A 30 21.35 18.33 -5.59
CA ALA A 30 22.20 17.33 -4.97
C ALA A 30 21.43 16.09 -4.55
N ALA A 31 20.23 16.25 -3.95
CA ALA A 31 19.37 15.13 -3.61
C ALA A 31 18.84 14.42 -4.85
N VAL A 32 18.39 15.15 -5.86
CA VAL A 32 17.93 14.58 -7.15
C VAL A 32 19.05 13.78 -7.83
N ALA A 33 20.28 14.30 -7.84
CA ALA A 33 21.42 13.64 -8.44
C ALA A 33 21.77 12.32 -7.70
N LEU A 34 21.71 12.32 -6.36
CA LEU A 34 21.93 11.11 -5.57
C LEU A 34 20.90 10.04 -5.91
N TYR A 35 19.59 10.41 -5.91
CA TYR A 35 18.54 9.47 -6.26
C TYR A 35 18.66 8.96 -7.70
N ALA A 36 18.90 9.84 -8.66
CA ALA A 36 19.03 9.48 -10.07
C ALA A 36 20.23 8.57 -10.36
N LYS A 37 21.32 8.72 -9.60
CA LYS A 37 22.53 7.90 -9.75
C LYS A 37 22.25 6.42 -9.49
N ASP A 38 21.44 6.09 -8.49
CA ASP A 38 21.26 4.72 -8.02
C ASP A 38 19.84 4.41 -7.52
N LEU A 39 19.35 5.11 -6.50
CA LEU A 39 18.15 4.74 -5.74
C LEU A 39 16.89 4.69 -6.62
N ALA A 40 16.73 5.61 -7.57
CA ALA A 40 15.56 5.68 -8.45
C ALA A 40 15.40 4.47 -9.38
N ARG A 41 16.43 3.64 -9.53
CA ARG A 41 16.41 2.43 -10.36
C ARG A 41 16.17 1.17 -9.57
N ARG A 42 16.18 1.26 -8.24
CA ARG A 42 15.99 0.12 -7.35
C ARG A 42 14.50 -0.13 -7.15
N ASP A 43 14.15 -1.39 -7.06
CA ASP A 43 12.79 -1.76 -6.67
C ASP A 43 12.57 -1.37 -5.20
N LEU A 44 11.47 -0.66 -4.94
CA LEU A 44 11.15 -0.14 -3.61
C LEU A 44 10.87 -1.25 -2.58
N LEU A 45 10.34 -2.39 -3.04
CA LEU A 45 9.83 -3.45 -2.19
C LEU A 45 10.69 -4.73 -2.21
N LEU A 46 11.37 -4.98 -3.35
CA LEU A 46 12.10 -6.22 -3.58
C LEU A 46 13.62 -6.05 -3.50
N ASN A 47 14.10 -4.85 -3.19
CA ASN A 47 15.51 -4.57 -2.98
C ASN A 47 15.80 -4.42 -1.49
N GLY A 48 16.62 -5.30 -0.91
CA GLY A 48 16.87 -5.35 0.53
C GLY A 48 17.50 -4.07 1.11
N GLU A 49 18.24 -3.30 0.30
CA GLU A 49 18.79 -2.01 0.75
C GLU A 49 17.68 -0.94 0.79
N MET A 50 16.77 -0.92 -0.19
CA MET A 50 15.61 -0.03 -0.17
C MET A 50 14.66 -0.38 0.98
N GLU A 51 14.45 -1.65 1.27
CA GLU A 51 13.69 -2.11 2.44
C GLU A 51 14.33 -1.62 3.74
N THR A 52 15.66 -1.71 3.86
CA THR A 52 16.40 -1.19 5.01
C THR A 52 16.27 0.32 5.13
N ILE A 53 16.40 1.07 4.03
CA ILE A 53 16.25 2.53 4.01
C ILE A 53 14.83 2.89 4.45
N ASN A 54 13.80 2.26 3.89
CA ASN A 54 12.40 2.51 4.26
C ASN A 54 12.13 2.23 5.74
N GLY A 55 12.63 1.12 6.25
CA GLY A 55 12.54 0.77 7.68
C GLY A 55 13.17 1.84 8.56
N ARG A 56 14.38 2.27 8.24
CA ARG A 56 15.10 3.31 9.00
C ARG A 56 14.42 4.67 8.91
N LEU A 57 13.96 5.10 7.74
CA LEU A 57 13.24 6.36 7.59
C LEU A 57 11.93 6.35 8.39
N SER A 58 11.22 5.22 8.46
CA SER A 58 10.00 5.09 9.27
C SER A 58 10.29 5.18 10.78
N GLU A 59 11.43 4.70 11.24
CA GLU A 59 11.85 4.80 12.65
C GLU A 59 12.27 6.23 13.02
N MET A 60 12.74 7.02 12.06
CA MET A 60 13.22 8.40 12.32
C MET A 60 12.14 9.32 12.90
N GLU A 61 10.87 9.09 12.60
CA GLU A 61 9.80 9.88 13.21
C GLU A 61 9.70 9.65 14.73
N ALA A 62 9.92 8.42 15.19
CA ALA A 62 9.98 8.11 16.61
C ALA A 62 11.22 8.71 17.29
N CYS A 63 12.25 9.00 16.51
CA CYS A 63 13.53 9.54 16.95
C CYS A 63 13.64 11.06 16.77
N ALA A 64 12.88 11.65 15.84
CA ALA A 64 12.89 13.09 15.67
C ALA A 64 12.28 13.73 16.93
N ASP A 65 13.04 14.56 17.62
CA ASP A 65 12.38 15.58 18.35
C ASP A 65 11.51 16.32 17.31
N LEU A 66 10.26 16.53 17.64
CA LEU A 66 9.26 17.17 16.75
C LEU A 66 9.71 18.54 16.19
N GLN A 67 10.91 18.98 16.50
CA GLN A 67 11.55 20.21 16.05
C GLN A 67 12.60 20.00 14.93
N GLY A 68 12.74 18.77 14.41
CA GLY A 68 13.55 18.50 13.22
C GLY A 68 15.03 18.24 13.45
N LYS A 69 15.44 18.00 14.69
CA LYS A 69 16.80 17.51 15.01
C LYS A 69 16.76 16.01 15.23
N SER A 70 17.09 15.23 14.22
CA SER A 70 17.29 13.79 14.41
C SER A 70 18.58 13.58 15.23
N SER A 71 18.52 12.71 16.26
CA SER A 71 19.72 12.30 16.98
C SER A 71 20.61 11.46 16.07
N ASP A 72 21.93 11.47 16.30
CA ASP A 72 22.87 10.64 15.53
C ASP A 72 22.50 9.14 15.59
N ALA A 73 21.89 8.69 16.68
CA ALA A 73 21.40 7.32 16.83
C ALA A 73 20.31 6.95 15.80
N CYS A 74 19.45 7.91 15.41
CA CYS A 74 18.39 7.69 14.45
C CYS A 74 18.89 7.66 13.00
N ARG A 75 19.98 8.34 12.72
CA ARG A 75 20.68 8.31 11.43
C ARG A 75 21.55 7.07 11.27
N ALA A 76 21.83 6.37 12.38
CA ALA A 76 22.64 5.15 12.37
C ALA A 76 21.99 4.10 11.45
N GLY A 77 22.79 3.58 10.50
CA GLY A 77 22.35 2.58 9.53
C GLY A 77 21.86 3.14 8.19
N LEU A 78 21.74 4.48 8.04
CA LEU A 78 21.60 5.12 6.72
C LEU A 78 22.98 5.48 6.17
N GLN A 79 23.09 5.45 4.85
CA GLN A 79 24.32 5.92 4.18
C GLN A 79 24.48 7.43 4.41
N ARG A 80 25.71 7.84 4.67
CA ARG A 80 26.03 9.23 5.04
C ARG A 80 25.63 10.23 3.96
N ASP A 81 25.89 9.91 2.70
CA ASP A 81 25.56 10.75 1.55
C ASP A 81 24.03 10.92 1.39
N LEU A 82 23.26 9.87 1.68
CA LEU A 82 21.77 9.94 1.72
C LEU A 82 21.31 10.88 2.84
N VAL A 83 21.88 10.76 4.03
CA VAL A 83 21.53 11.65 5.16
C VAL A 83 21.84 13.10 4.83
N GLU A 84 23.04 13.38 4.31
CA GLU A 84 23.47 14.74 3.92
C GLU A 84 22.56 15.33 2.82
N ALA A 85 22.17 14.51 1.83
CA ALA A 85 21.26 14.94 0.76
C ALA A 85 19.85 15.23 1.28
N LEU A 86 19.31 14.39 2.15
CA LEU A 86 17.98 14.60 2.74
C LEU A 86 17.97 15.81 3.68
N ASP A 87 18.98 15.98 4.51
CA ASP A 87 19.11 17.14 5.40
C ASP A 87 19.20 18.48 4.62
N GLY A 88 19.94 18.46 3.50
CA GLY A 88 20.03 19.64 2.62
C GLY A 88 18.72 19.94 1.87
N ALA A 89 18.01 18.92 1.41
CA ALA A 89 16.77 19.08 0.66
C ALA A 89 15.55 19.39 1.55
N ALA A 90 15.54 18.93 2.80
CA ALA A 90 14.37 19.07 3.68
C ALA A 90 13.90 20.53 3.91
N PRO A 91 14.76 21.53 4.12
CA PRO A 91 14.34 22.93 4.22
C PRO A 91 13.65 23.41 2.94
N VAL A 92 14.20 23.07 1.77
CA VAL A 92 13.64 23.43 0.46
C VAL A 92 12.25 22.80 0.28
N TYR A 93 12.14 21.50 0.56
CA TYR A 93 10.86 20.80 0.50
C TYR A 93 9.80 21.43 1.41
N ARG A 94 10.17 21.78 2.65
CA ARG A 94 9.26 22.42 3.61
C ARG A 94 8.82 23.81 3.17
N ALA A 95 9.71 24.59 2.54
CA ALA A 95 9.40 25.93 2.09
C ALA A 95 8.42 25.94 0.90
N HIS A 96 8.55 25.00 -0.03
CA HIS A 96 7.90 25.10 -1.33
C HIS A 96 6.73 24.11 -1.54
N TRP A 97 6.75 22.93 -0.91
CA TRP A 97 5.75 21.87 -1.19
C TRP A 97 4.99 21.40 0.03
N TRP A 98 5.64 21.33 1.20
CA TRP A 98 5.08 20.68 2.39
C TRP A 98 3.69 21.19 2.76
N THR A 99 3.45 22.49 2.77
CA THR A 99 2.17 23.08 3.22
C THR A 99 0.98 22.58 2.39
N GLN A 100 1.16 22.49 1.06
CA GLN A 100 0.11 22.01 0.18
C GLN A 100 -0.09 20.50 0.33
N GLN A 101 1.00 19.75 0.36
CA GLN A 101 0.99 18.31 0.44
C GLN A 101 0.48 17.81 1.79
N ASP A 102 0.90 18.43 2.90
CA ASP A 102 0.37 18.14 4.25
C ASP A 102 -1.14 18.39 4.34
N ARG A 103 -1.63 19.47 3.73
CA ARG A 103 -3.08 19.72 3.67
C ARG A 103 -3.82 18.59 2.96
N ALA A 104 -3.36 18.17 1.79
CA ALA A 104 -3.98 17.07 1.04
C ALA A 104 -3.91 15.75 1.82
N ASN A 105 -2.78 15.47 2.48
CA ASN A 105 -2.66 14.30 3.35
C ASN A 105 -3.68 14.33 4.48
N ARG A 106 -3.87 15.48 5.14
CA ARG A 106 -4.89 15.65 6.21
C ARG A 106 -6.32 15.56 5.70
N GLU A 107 -6.61 16.09 4.52
CA GLU A 107 -7.92 15.95 3.88
C GLU A 107 -8.24 14.49 3.59
N TRP A 108 -7.27 13.73 3.06
CA TRP A 108 -7.39 12.29 2.86
C TRP A 108 -7.66 11.56 4.19
N ILE A 109 -6.89 11.86 5.23
CA ILE A 109 -7.08 11.28 6.57
C ILE A 109 -8.48 11.60 7.09
N ALA A 110 -8.96 12.83 6.93
CA ALA A 110 -10.28 13.23 7.38
C ALA A 110 -11.42 12.48 6.67
N GLN A 111 -11.21 12.07 5.41
CA GLN A 111 -12.16 11.26 4.65
C GLN A 111 -12.15 9.78 5.08
N VAL A 112 -10.98 9.20 5.28
CA VAL A 112 -10.83 7.74 5.49
C VAL A 112 -10.92 7.35 6.96
N ALA A 113 -10.42 8.17 7.88
CA ALA A 113 -10.42 7.84 9.30
C ALA A 113 -11.81 7.54 9.92
N PRO A 114 -12.92 8.20 9.51
CA PRO A 114 -14.26 7.82 9.97
C PRO A 114 -14.62 6.37 9.60
N MET A 115 -14.29 5.93 8.37
CA MET A 115 -14.52 4.56 7.90
C MET A 115 -13.68 3.55 8.70
N VAL A 116 -12.40 3.88 8.95
CA VAL A 116 -11.54 3.04 9.80
C VAL A 116 -12.09 2.91 11.22
N ARG A 117 -12.59 4.00 11.82
CA ARG A 117 -13.20 3.93 13.16
C ARG A 117 -14.47 3.10 13.19
N GLN A 118 -15.25 3.13 12.13
CA GLN A 118 -16.54 2.45 12.07
C GLN A 118 -16.41 0.96 11.73
N MET A 119 -15.57 0.61 10.75
CA MET A 119 -15.49 -0.74 10.19
C MET A 119 -14.15 -1.44 10.42
N GLY A 120 -13.12 -0.69 10.81
CA GLY A 120 -11.75 -1.21 10.81
C GLY A 120 -11.55 -2.41 11.72
N VAL A 121 -12.20 -2.43 12.90
CA VAL A 121 -12.10 -3.55 13.84
C VAL A 121 -12.75 -4.81 13.26
N GLU A 122 -13.93 -4.67 12.66
CA GLU A 122 -14.65 -5.78 12.06
C GLU A 122 -13.89 -6.33 10.84
N LEU A 123 -13.50 -5.46 9.90
CA LEU A 123 -12.78 -5.86 8.71
C LEU A 123 -11.42 -6.51 9.04
N SER A 124 -10.68 -5.99 10.03
CA SER A 124 -9.43 -6.60 10.48
C SER A 124 -9.65 -7.99 11.09
N GLY A 125 -10.74 -8.18 11.84
CA GLY A 125 -11.14 -9.49 12.35
C GLY A 125 -11.49 -10.47 11.22
N GLN A 126 -12.31 -10.04 10.26
CA GLN A 126 -12.66 -10.86 9.10
C GLN A 126 -11.42 -11.26 8.28
N LEU A 127 -10.47 -10.33 8.04
CA LEU A 127 -9.22 -10.62 7.36
C LEU A 127 -8.36 -11.61 8.15
N ALA A 128 -8.28 -11.46 9.47
CA ALA A 128 -7.56 -12.40 10.35
C ALA A 128 -8.15 -13.82 10.26
N ASP A 129 -9.48 -13.93 10.30
CA ASP A 129 -10.18 -15.21 10.18
C ASP A 129 -9.97 -15.84 8.80
N VAL A 130 -10.10 -15.06 7.72
CA VAL A 130 -9.91 -15.54 6.34
C VAL A 130 -8.49 -16.02 6.13
N TYR A 131 -7.48 -15.33 6.64
CA TYR A 131 -6.08 -15.74 6.46
C TYR A 131 -5.58 -16.69 7.54
N GLN A 132 -6.44 -17.04 8.54
CA GLN A 132 -6.11 -17.94 9.65
C GLN A 132 -4.85 -17.50 10.41
N ARG A 133 -4.68 -16.19 10.56
CA ARG A 133 -3.56 -15.54 11.26
C ARG A 133 -4.09 -14.38 12.10
N PRO A 134 -3.60 -14.21 13.31
CA PRO A 134 -4.00 -13.07 14.12
C PRO A 134 -3.60 -11.76 13.43
N TRP A 135 -4.49 -10.77 13.49
CA TRP A 135 -4.14 -9.41 13.08
C TRP A 135 -2.95 -8.91 13.90
N PRO A 136 -2.03 -8.13 13.33
CA PRO A 136 -0.88 -7.59 14.05
C PRO A 136 -1.31 -6.91 15.37
N THR A 137 -0.64 -7.26 16.45
CA THR A 137 -0.94 -6.68 17.77
C THR A 137 -0.45 -5.24 17.84
N GLY A 138 -1.22 -4.38 18.50
CA GLY A 138 -0.88 -2.97 18.65
C GLY A 138 -1.43 -2.09 17.55
N ARG A 139 -0.84 -0.90 17.42
CA ARG A 139 -1.24 0.06 16.39
C ARG A 139 -0.44 -0.17 15.12
N LEU A 140 -1.12 -0.45 14.03
CA LEU A 140 -0.49 -0.43 12.71
C LEU A 140 -0.21 1.02 12.32
N ARG A 141 1.04 1.31 11.98
CA ARG A 141 1.43 2.62 11.48
C ARG A 141 0.99 2.77 10.01
N VAL A 142 0.43 3.93 9.70
CA VAL A 142 0.05 4.32 8.35
C VAL A 142 0.64 5.71 8.06
N ASP A 143 1.54 5.77 7.10
CA ASP A 143 2.13 7.00 6.61
C ASP A 143 1.37 7.48 5.37
N VAL A 144 0.60 8.54 5.52
CA VAL A 144 -0.08 9.19 4.40
C VAL A 144 0.86 10.21 3.80
N VAL A 145 1.24 9.99 2.56
CA VAL A 145 2.21 10.81 1.82
C VAL A 145 1.58 11.35 0.53
N TRP A 146 2.15 12.43 -0.02
CA TRP A 146 1.68 12.96 -1.29
C TRP A 146 1.85 11.94 -2.43
N TYR A 147 3.03 11.34 -2.53
CA TYR A 147 3.35 10.34 -3.53
C TYR A 147 3.99 9.10 -2.90
N GLY A 148 3.32 7.98 -2.98
CA GLY A 148 3.71 6.68 -2.42
C GLY A 148 4.30 5.71 -3.45
N GLY A 149 5.01 6.22 -4.47
CA GLY A 149 5.54 5.40 -5.54
C GLY A 149 4.52 5.11 -6.66
N PRO A 150 4.91 4.40 -7.73
CA PRO A 150 4.07 4.16 -8.92
C PRO A 150 2.84 3.29 -8.61
N TYR A 151 2.86 2.56 -7.52
CA TYR A 151 1.75 1.69 -7.10
C TYR A 151 0.69 2.43 -6.27
N GLY A 152 0.98 3.65 -5.82
CA GLY A 152 0.08 4.47 -4.99
C GLY A 152 0.00 4.05 -3.52
N ALA A 153 0.36 2.82 -3.19
CA ALA A 153 0.47 2.32 -1.82
C ALA A 153 1.45 1.15 -1.76
N TYR A 154 2.03 0.89 -0.58
CA TYR A 154 2.85 -0.29 -0.32
C TYR A 154 2.99 -0.55 1.18
N THR A 155 3.37 -1.78 1.52
CA THR A 155 3.62 -2.22 2.90
C THR A 155 5.08 -2.61 3.08
N SER A 156 5.73 -2.02 4.08
CA SER A 156 7.00 -2.52 4.61
C SER A 156 6.72 -3.50 5.75
N LEU A 157 7.51 -4.59 5.83
CA LEU A 157 7.24 -5.65 6.79
C LEU A 157 8.14 -5.63 8.04
N ASN A 158 9.21 -4.84 8.05
CA ASN A 158 10.18 -4.78 9.14
C ASN A 158 10.58 -3.33 9.49
N PRO A 159 9.86 -2.65 10.40
CA PRO A 159 8.58 -3.02 11.02
C PRO A 159 7.42 -2.97 10.03
N VAL A 160 6.29 -3.63 10.38
CA VAL A 160 5.09 -3.56 9.55
C VAL A 160 4.54 -2.14 9.58
N HIS A 161 4.53 -1.47 8.42
CA HIS A 161 3.85 -0.20 8.24
C HIS A 161 3.38 -0.03 6.80
N VAL A 162 2.30 0.73 6.62
CA VAL A 162 1.70 1.04 5.32
C VAL A 162 2.08 2.46 4.92
N THR A 163 2.54 2.63 3.68
CA THR A 163 2.68 3.95 3.04
C THR A 163 1.60 4.08 1.96
N LEU A 164 0.87 5.21 1.97
CA LEU A 164 -0.26 5.40 1.08
C LEU A 164 -0.26 6.82 0.50
N SER A 165 -0.42 6.92 -0.84
CA SER A 165 -0.48 8.21 -1.54
C SER A 165 -1.86 8.84 -1.42
N SER A 166 -1.91 10.05 -0.87
CA SER A 166 -3.11 10.88 -0.83
C SER A 166 -3.45 11.50 -2.19
N HIS A 167 -2.46 11.64 -3.08
CA HIS A 167 -2.63 12.26 -4.40
C HIS A 167 -3.07 11.26 -5.47
N ASP A 168 -2.91 9.96 -5.23
CA ASP A 168 -3.38 8.95 -6.18
C ASP A 168 -4.92 8.95 -6.27
N ALA A 169 -5.44 9.23 -7.46
CA ALA A 169 -6.88 9.28 -7.70
C ALA A 169 -7.59 7.94 -7.41
N ARG A 170 -6.85 6.83 -7.43
CA ARG A 170 -7.37 5.51 -7.12
C ARG A 170 -7.60 5.32 -5.61
N ASN A 171 -6.89 6.07 -4.78
CA ASN A 171 -6.88 5.91 -3.33
C ASN A 171 -7.86 6.86 -2.61
N GLN A 172 -8.92 7.31 -3.24
CA GLN A 172 -9.85 8.27 -2.67
C GLN A 172 -11.07 7.60 -2.03
N GLY A 173 -11.57 8.18 -0.92
CA GLY A 173 -12.80 7.74 -0.26
C GLY A 173 -12.78 6.27 0.15
N ILE A 174 -13.81 5.51 -0.26
CA ILE A 174 -13.95 4.07 0.07
C ILE A 174 -12.81 3.22 -0.53
N TYR A 175 -12.25 3.63 -1.66
CA TYR A 175 -11.11 2.93 -2.27
C TYR A 175 -9.81 3.17 -1.49
N GLY A 176 -9.65 4.34 -0.88
CA GLY A 176 -8.57 4.60 0.08
C GLY A 176 -8.69 3.73 1.33
N PHE A 177 -9.92 3.51 1.81
CA PHE A 177 -10.18 2.57 2.89
C PHE A 177 -9.88 1.12 2.48
N GLU A 178 -10.34 0.67 1.31
CA GLU A 178 -10.08 -0.68 0.82
C GLU A 178 -8.57 -0.95 0.65
N VAL A 179 -7.84 -0.05 -0.04
CA VAL A 179 -6.42 -0.24 -0.25
C VAL A 179 -5.62 -0.20 1.05
N LEU A 180 -6.01 0.61 2.02
CA LEU A 180 -5.41 0.62 3.35
C LEU A 180 -5.47 -0.77 4.01
N PHE A 181 -6.64 -1.44 3.95
CA PHE A 181 -6.79 -2.78 4.53
C PHE A 181 -6.16 -3.88 3.66
N HIS A 182 -6.13 -3.70 2.33
CA HIS A 182 -5.35 -4.56 1.46
C HIS A 182 -3.87 -4.52 1.83
N GLU A 183 -3.28 -3.34 1.92
CA GLU A 183 -1.88 -3.17 2.32
C GLU A 183 -1.62 -3.74 3.72
N SER A 184 -2.49 -3.44 4.68
CA SER A 184 -2.37 -3.99 6.03
C SER A 184 -2.40 -5.53 6.06
N SER A 185 -3.14 -6.16 5.16
CA SER A 185 -3.27 -7.62 5.05
C SER A 185 -2.01 -8.32 4.53
N HIS A 186 -1.06 -7.59 3.95
CA HIS A 186 0.25 -8.14 3.58
C HIS A 186 0.98 -8.76 4.78
N ALA A 187 0.76 -8.25 5.99
CA ALA A 187 1.28 -8.85 7.23
C ALA A 187 0.74 -10.26 7.50
N LEU A 188 -0.39 -10.64 6.91
CA LEU A 188 -1.06 -11.93 7.05
C LEU A 188 -0.77 -12.88 5.89
N ALA A 189 -0.13 -12.41 4.81
CA ALA A 189 0.04 -13.13 3.55
C ALA A 189 0.88 -14.43 3.67
N GLY A 190 1.65 -14.58 4.74
CA GLY A 190 2.55 -15.73 4.93
C GLY A 190 1.83 -17.08 4.83
N ALA A 191 0.69 -17.26 5.52
CA ALA A 191 -0.07 -18.50 5.50
C ALA A 191 -0.64 -18.83 4.10
N VAL A 192 -1.10 -17.79 3.40
CA VAL A 192 -1.59 -17.91 2.02
C VAL A 192 -0.46 -18.38 1.10
N ASN A 193 0.69 -17.71 1.16
CA ASN A 193 1.86 -18.03 0.35
C ASN A 193 2.38 -19.45 0.62
N GLU A 194 2.48 -19.85 1.89
CA GLU A 194 2.90 -21.19 2.28
C GLU A 194 1.96 -22.26 1.73
N THR A 195 0.65 -22.02 1.84
CA THR A 195 -0.36 -22.99 1.37
C THR A 195 -0.40 -23.07 -0.16
N ILE A 196 -0.37 -21.93 -0.86
CA ILE A 196 -0.25 -21.90 -2.32
C ILE A 196 1.01 -22.68 -2.75
N ALA A 197 2.15 -22.38 -2.16
CA ALA A 197 3.41 -23.03 -2.51
C ALA A 197 3.38 -24.54 -2.27
N ARG A 198 2.76 -25.00 -1.16
CA ARG A 198 2.58 -26.41 -0.86
C ARG A 198 1.70 -27.11 -1.91
N GLU A 199 0.53 -26.53 -2.21
CA GLU A 199 -0.44 -27.14 -3.10
C GLU A 199 0.06 -27.23 -4.56
N PHE A 200 0.79 -26.21 -5.03
CA PHE A 200 1.39 -26.24 -6.37
C PHE A 200 2.55 -27.24 -6.45
N ARG A 201 3.43 -27.29 -5.43
CA ARG A 201 4.52 -28.28 -5.39
C ARG A 201 4.00 -29.73 -5.37
N GLN A 202 2.94 -30.02 -4.61
CA GLN A 202 2.33 -31.36 -4.57
C GLN A 202 1.79 -31.81 -5.94
N ARG A 203 1.50 -30.87 -6.84
CA ARG A 203 0.98 -31.12 -8.19
C ARG A 203 2.04 -31.00 -9.29
N ASP A 204 3.29 -30.79 -8.89
CA ASP A 204 4.40 -30.52 -9.82
C ASP A 204 4.09 -29.40 -10.81
N LYS A 205 3.44 -28.32 -10.31
CA LYS A 205 3.05 -27.14 -11.09
C LYS A 205 3.88 -25.91 -10.68
N PRO A 206 4.23 -25.04 -11.65
CA PRO A 206 4.86 -23.77 -11.33
C PRO A 206 3.88 -22.87 -10.57
N ILE A 207 4.38 -22.20 -9.52
CA ILE A 207 3.58 -21.25 -8.72
C ILE A 207 3.36 -19.98 -9.56
N PRO A 208 2.10 -19.57 -9.84
CA PRO A 208 1.84 -18.30 -10.51
C PRO A 208 2.33 -17.14 -9.66
N ARG A 209 3.17 -16.29 -10.23
CA ARG A 209 3.95 -15.26 -9.51
C ARG A 209 3.10 -14.39 -8.58
N ASP A 210 1.97 -13.90 -9.05
CA ASP A 210 1.18 -12.88 -8.35
C ASP A 210 -0.19 -13.41 -7.87
N LEU A 211 -0.40 -14.73 -7.85
CA LEU A 211 -1.68 -15.32 -7.43
C LEU A 211 -2.05 -14.93 -6.01
N TRP A 212 -1.09 -14.96 -5.09
CA TRP A 212 -1.28 -14.57 -3.70
C TRP A 212 -1.73 -13.10 -3.59
N HIS A 213 -1.14 -12.21 -4.38
CA HIS A 213 -1.45 -10.77 -4.35
C HIS A 213 -2.83 -10.48 -4.94
N ALA A 214 -3.17 -11.14 -6.06
CA ALA A 214 -4.51 -11.08 -6.63
C ALA A 214 -5.57 -11.60 -5.64
N LEU A 215 -5.24 -12.62 -4.84
CA LEU A 215 -6.11 -13.17 -3.80
C LEU A 215 -6.29 -12.18 -2.65
N LEU A 216 -5.24 -11.45 -2.22
CA LEU A 216 -5.36 -10.41 -1.19
C LEU A 216 -6.30 -9.29 -1.66
N PHE A 217 -6.14 -8.77 -2.86
CA PHE A 217 -7.05 -7.77 -3.43
C PHE A 217 -8.49 -8.27 -3.52
N TYR A 218 -8.66 -9.50 -4.01
CA TYR A 218 -9.98 -10.10 -4.12
C TYR A 218 -10.67 -10.21 -2.76
N THR A 219 -9.95 -10.70 -1.76
CA THR A 219 -10.49 -10.91 -0.41
C THR A 219 -10.90 -9.59 0.23
N THR A 220 -10.02 -8.61 0.28
CA THR A 220 -10.31 -7.32 0.90
C THR A 220 -11.48 -6.64 0.21
N GLY A 221 -11.47 -6.59 -1.12
CA GLY A 221 -12.56 -5.97 -1.89
C GLY A 221 -13.90 -6.68 -1.71
N GLU A 222 -13.91 -8.01 -1.62
CA GLU A 222 -15.15 -8.76 -1.41
C GLU A 222 -15.70 -8.60 0.00
N LEU A 223 -14.84 -8.51 1.03
CA LEU A 223 -15.27 -8.22 2.40
C LEU A 223 -15.83 -6.81 2.52
N VAL A 224 -15.15 -5.79 2.00
CA VAL A 224 -15.66 -4.41 1.95
C VAL A 224 -17.02 -4.35 1.22
N ARG A 225 -17.15 -5.03 0.10
CA ARG A 225 -18.42 -5.09 -0.65
C ARG A 225 -19.55 -5.70 0.18
N ARG A 226 -19.27 -6.72 0.97
CA ARG A 226 -20.25 -7.36 1.87
C ARG A 226 -20.65 -6.43 2.99
N ASP A 227 -19.70 -5.79 3.65
CA ASP A 227 -19.96 -4.87 4.76
C ASP A 227 -20.82 -3.68 4.30
N LEU A 228 -20.57 -3.18 3.08
CA LEU A 228 -21.41 -2.16 2.46
C LEU A 228 -22.83 -2.65 2.17
N ALA A 229 -22.99 -3.88 1.66
CA ALA A 229 -24.28 -4.46 1.32
C ALA A 229 -25.14 -4.77 2.56
N TYR A 230 -24.52 -5.15 3.68
CA TYR A 230 -25.23 -5.45 4.93
C TYR A 230 -25.56 -4.22 5.78
N GLY A 231 -25.22 -3.00 5.30
CA GLY A 231 -25.61 -1.75 5.96
C GLY A 231 -24.89 -1.49 7.28
N THR A 232 -23.73 -2.14 7.51
CA THR A 232 -22.85 -1.83 8.64
C THR A 232 -22.27 -0.41 8.55
N MET A 233 -22.31 0.20 7.36
CA MET A 233 -22.00 1.60 7.13
C MET A 233 -23.23 2.48 7.15
N THR A 234 -23.24 3.51 7.98
CA THR A 234 -24.15 4.63 7.79
C THR A 234 -23.68 5.47 6.60
N LEU A 235 -24.60 5.76 5.68
CA LEU A 235 -24.37 6.49 4.41
C LEU A 235 -23.64 7.84 4.57
N THR A 236 -23.62 8.42 5.77
CA THR A 236 -22.92 9.68 6.08
C THR A 236 -21.39 9.60 5.91
N SER A 237 -20.80 8.41 6.01
CA SER A 237 -19.34 8.22 5.82
C SER A 237 -18.94 8.08 4.35
N LEU A 238 -19.89 7.83 3.44
CA LEU A 238 -19.61 7.50 2.04
C LEU A 238 -19.66 8.70 1.09
N GLN A 239 -19.97 9.90 1.57
CA GLN A 239 -20.00 11.15 0.79
C GLN A 239 -20.44 10.97 -0.68
N GLY A 240 -21.66 10.43 -0.90
CA GLY A 240 -22.25 10.31 -2.23
C GLY A 240 -21.91 9.03 -3.01
N THR A 241 -21.20 8.07 -2.43
CA THR A 241 -21.03 6.75 -3.04
C THR A 241 -22.26 5.89 -2.74
N ASP A 242 -22.98 5.47 -3.76
CA ASP A 242 -24.05 4.47 -3.62
C ASP A 242 -23.43 3.10 -3.33
N PRO A 243 -23.69 2.49 -2.16
CA PRO A 243 -23.17 1.17 -1.82
C PRO A 243 -23.50 0.09 -2.84
N SER A 244 -24.64 0.20 -3.54
CA SER A 244 -25.03 -0.78 -4.56
C SER A 244 -24.20 -0.70 -5.84
N SER A 245 -23.55 0.43 -6.10
CA SER A 245 -22.68 0.66 -7.26
C SER A 245 -21.21 0.36 -6.99
N TYR A 246 -20.86 0.02 -5.73
CA TYR A 246 -19.47 -0.25 -5.37
C TYR A 246 -18.93 -1.49 -6.07
N GLN A 247 -17.76 -1.32 -6.67
CA GLN A 247 -16.95 -2.40 -7.24
C GLN A 247 -15.64 -2.47 -6.46
N PRO A 248 -15.15 -3.66 -6.06
CA PRO A 248 -13.85 -3.80 -5.43
C PRO A 248 -12.72 -3.10 -6.21
N TYR A 249 -11.75 -2.55 -5.50
CA TYR A 249 -10.63 -1.77 -6.05
C TYR A 249 -9.99 -2.42 -7.28
N ALA A 250 -9.61 -3.69 -7.17
CA ALA A 250 -8.96 -4.40 -8.26
C ALA A 250 -9.84 -4.54 -9.52
N ALA A 251 -11.17 -4.64 -9.36
CA ALA A 251 -12.11 -4.65 -10.47
C ALA A 251 -12.32 -3.24 -11.05
N ARG A 252 -12.47 -2.25 -10.18
CA ARG A 252 -12.70 -0.85 -10.56
C ARG A 252 -11.56 -0.25 -11.35
N PHE A 253 -10.33 -0.57 -10.96
CA PHE A 253 -9.11 0.00 -11.57
C PHE A 253 -8.39 -0.97 -12.50
N GLY A 254 -9.04 -2.07 -12.92
CA GLY A 254 -8.56 -2.94 -13.97
C GLY A 254 -7.32 -3.77 -13.64
N LEU A 255 -7.03 -4.04 -12.33
CA LEU A 255 -5.89 -4.85 -11.95
C LEU A 255 -6.00 -6.30 -12.45
N TYR A 256 -7.23 -6.79 -12.65
CA TYR A 256 -7.46 -8.12 -13.27
C TYR A 256 -7.37 -8.07 -14.78
N SER A 257 -6.35 -7.41 -15.32
CA SER A 257 -6.03 -7.38 -16.76
C SER A 257 -4.63 -7.94 -17.00
N GLY A 258 -4.32 -8.30 -18.22
CA GLY A 258 -3.01 -8.83 -18.59
C GLY A 258 -2.66 -10.13 -17.82
N ALA A 259 -1.60 -10.11 -17.02
CA ALA A 259 -1.13 -11.31 -16.29
C ALA A 259 -2.13 -11.85 -15.27
N TRP A 260 -3.05 -11.01 -14.75
CA TRP A 260 -4.04 -11.38 -13.74
C TRP A 260 -5.43 -11.71 -14.33
N ASP A 261 -5.62 -11.58 -15.63
CA ASP A 261 -6.92 -11.76 -16.29
C ASP A 261 -7.61 -13.08 -15.91
N ARG A 262 -6.85 -14.18 -15.90
CA ARG A 262 -7.37 -15.50 -15.51
C ARG A 262 -7.69 -15.63 -14.02
N PHE A 263 -7.09 -14.81 -13.14
CA PHE A 263 -7.22 -15.01 -11.68
C PHE A 263 -8.61 -14.65 -11.19
N ARG A 264 -9.23 -13.58 -11.71
CA ARG A 264 -10.56 -13.17 -11.24
C ARG A 264 -11.59 -14.29 -11.33
N GLY A 265 -11.73 -14.93 -12.50
CA GLY A 265 -12.66 -16.03 -12.68
C GLY A 265 -12.36 -17.22 -11.79
N MET A 266 -11.06 -17.54 -11.59
CA MET A 266 -10.63 -18.63 -10.72
C MET A 266 -10.92 -18.32 -9.23
N LEU A 267 -10.72 -17.07 -8.79
CA LEU A 267 -11.06 -16.64 -7.44
C LEU A 267 -12.57 -16.63 -7.20
N ASP A 268 -13.37 -16.20 -8.17
CA ASP A 268 -14.84 -16.30 -8.11
C ASP A 268 -15.30 -17.77 -7.97
N LEU A 269 -14.68 -18.69 -8.70
CA LEU A 269 -15.10 -20.09 -8.74
C LEU A 269 -14.61 -20.90 -7.54
N TYR A 270 -13.41 -20.66 -7.04
CA TYR A 270 -12.75 -21.51 -6.05
C TYR A 270 -12.49 -20.85 -4.72
N TRP A 271 -12.25 -19.52 -4.68
CA TRP A 271 -11.98 -18.80 -3.44
C TRP A 271 -13.23 -18.19 -2.80
N ARG A 272 -14.17 -17.64 -3.59
CA ARG A 272 -15.45 -17.16 -3.06
C ARG A 272 -16.21 -18.18 -2.22
N PRO A 273 -16.32 -19.47 -2.60
CA PRO A 273 -16.95 -20.47 -1.73
C PRO A 273 -16.33 -20.61 -0.35
N TYR A 274 -15.03 -20.36 -0.22
CA TYR A 274 -14.39 -20.30 1.11
C TYR A 274 -14.86 -19.06 1.88
N LEU A 275 -14.85 -17.89 1.26
CA LEU A 275 -15.37 -16.67 1.88
C LEU A 275 -16.85 -16.78 2.27
N ASP A 276 -17.61 -17.66 1.61
CA ASP A 276 -19.00 -17.99 1.93
C ASP A 276 -19.15 -19.08 3.00
N GLY A 277 -18.06 -19.60 3.56
CA GLY A 277 -18.09 -20.69 4.54
C GLY A 277 -18.50 -22.06 3.98
N LYS A 278 -18.51 -22.25 2.64
CA LYS A 278 -18.95 -23.50 1.98
C LYS A 278 -17.86 -24.56 1.85
N VAL A 279 -16.61 -24.15 1.91
CA VAL A 279 -15.43 -25.03 1.82
C VAL A 279 -14.34 -24.55 2.78
N SER A 280 -13.37 -25.41 3.11
CA SER A 280 -12.22 -25.01 3.93
C SER A 280 -11.19 -24.21 3.12
N PHE A 281 -10.31 -23.51 3.82
CA PHE A 281 -9.19 -22.76 3.26
C PHE A 281 -8.32 -23.65 2.37
N GLU A 282 -7.92 -24.82 2.87
CA GLU A 282 -7.10 -25.80 2.16
C GLU A 282 -7.80 -26.28 0.89
N THR A 283 -9.10 -26.58 0.99
CA THR A 283 -9.91 -27.02 -0.16
C THR A 283 -9.95 -25.95 -1.25
N ALA A 284 -10.13 -24.69 -0.88
CA ALA A 284 -10.16 -23.57 -1.83
C ALA A 284 -8.82 -23.42 -2.56
N VAL A 285 -7.70 -23.42 -1.81
CA VAL A 285 -6.37 -23.30 -2.40
C VAL A 285 -6.01 -24.52 -3.25
N ALA A 286 -6.36 -25.74 -2.80
CA ALA A 286 -6.14 -26.97 -3.57
C ALA A 286 -6.90 -26.94 -4.92
N ARG A 287 -8.13 -26.44 -4.94
CA ARG A 287 -8.91 -26.27 -6.17
C ARG A 287 -8.30 -25.21 -7.10
N LEU A 288 -7.84 -24.08 -6.55
CA LEU A 288 -7.11 -23.07 -7.33
C LEU A 288 -5.85 -23.67 -7.97
N ALA A 289 -5.05 -24.41 -7.19
CA ALA A 289 -3.83 -25.05 -7.68
C ALA A 289 -4.11 -26.14 -8.73
N SER A 290 -5.26 -26.81 -8.65
CA SER A 290 -5.66 -27.82 -9.65
C SER A 290 -6.09 -27.17 -10.96
N ALA A 291 -6.73 -25.99 -10.91
CA ALA A 291 -7.29 -25.29 -12.06
C ALA A 291 -6.29 -24.39 -12.80
N LEU A 292 -5.27 -23.87 -12.11
CA LEU A 292 -4.19 -23.04 -12.65
C LEU A 292 -2.98 -23.91 -13.02
#